data_452a66190fc0ee4236b847287a702cbf
#
_entry.id   452a66190fc0ee4236b847287a702cbf
#
_cell.length_a   1.000
_cell.length_b   1.000
_cell.length_c   1.000
_cell.angle_alpha   90.00
_cell.angle_beta   90.00
_cell.angle_gamma   90.00
#
_symmetry.space_group_name_H-M   'P 1'
#
loop_
_entity.id
_entity.type
_entity.pdbx_description
1 polymer ?
#
loop_
_entity_poly.entity_id
_entity_poly.type
_entity_poly.pdbx_seq_one_letter_code
_entity_poly.pdbx_strand_id
1 'polypeptide(L)'
;KDTVDYLAKALEDAGRKDVLVISAANRKHMYDTIVTNFDANWAADKQVNEYNIIITTEVLAEGVNLHRSNVIIHYDTPWNSTKLMQRIGRVNRIGTKASAIYNYVFYPSAQGDSQIRLNKTAFMKIQAFHTAFGEDNQVFSTEEILDEVKLFSGTYKEEEDERLKFLYFLR
;
A
#
# COMPACT_ATOMS: atom_id res chain seq x y z
N LYS A 1 12.84 -7.57 -6.82
CA LYS A 1 13.65 -6.95 -7.87
C LYS A 1 12.94 -7.05 -9.21
N ASP A 2 12.62 -8.23 -9.66
CA ASP A 2 12.02 -8.50 -10.98
C ASP A 2 10.66 -7.80 -11.19
N THR A 3 9.83 -7.69 -10.14
CA THR A 3 8.56 -6.95 -10.19
C THR A 3 8.76 -5.45 -10.39
N VAL A 4 9.76 -4.87 -9.74
CA VAL A 4 10.09 -3.44 -9.88
C VAL A 4 10.57 -3.14 -11.30
N ASP A 5 11.45 -3.99 -11.82
CA ASP A 5 11.99 -3.87 -13.18
C ASP A 5 10.87 -4.04 -14.23
N TYR A 6 9.94 -4.98 -14.00
CA TYR A 6 8.75 -5.17 -14.83
C TYR A 6 7.85 -3.94 -14.85
N LEU A 7 7.51 -3.39 -13.69
CA LEU A 7 6.64 -2.22 -13.59
C LEU A 7 7.27 -0.99 -14.22
N ALA A 8 8.57 -0.77 -13.99
CA ALA A 8 9.30 0.33 -14.59
C ALA A 8 9.25 0.26 -16.12
N LYS A 9 9.51 -0.92 -16.68
CA LYS A 9 9.44 -1.15 -18.11
C LYS A 9 8.02 -0.97 -18.67
N ALA A 10 7.01 -1.50 -17.99
CA ALA A 10 5.63 -1.35 -18.42
C ALA A 10 5.17 0.11 -18.46
N LEU A 11 5.60 0.93 -17.51
CA LEU A 11 5.33 2.37 -17.50
C LEU A 11 6.10 3.10 -18.60
N GLU A 12 7.35 2.74 -18.84
CA GLU A 12 8.15 3.27 -19.94
C GLU A 12 7.50 2.95 -21.31
N ASP A 13 7.10 1.72 -21.53
CA ASP A 13 6.39 1.26 -22.73
C ASP A 13 5.05 2.00 -22.92
N ALA A 14 4.40 2.39 -21.82
CA ALA A 14 3.21 3.25 -21.81
C ALA A 14 3.51 4.75 -21.98
N GLY A 15 4.76 5.11 -22.26
CA GLY A 15 5.20 6.49 -22.53
C GLY A 15 5.46 7.35 -21.28
N ARG A 16 5.49 6.76 -20.08
CA ARG A 16 5.81 7.47 -18.83
C ARG A 16 7.34 7.53 -18.64
N LYS A 17 7.87 8.75 -18.68
CA LYS A 17 9.31 9.02 -18.49
C LYS A 17 9.63 9.63 -17.11
N ASP A 18 8.60 9.99 -16.38
CA ASP A 18 8.63 10.65 -15.08
C ASP A 18 8.60 9.66 -13.91
N VAL A 19 9.26 8.52 -14.07
CA VAL A 19 9.27 7.39 -13.12
C VAL A 19 10.64 7.27 -12.47
N LEU A 20 10.68 7.38 -11.14
CA LEU A 20 11.86 7.16 -10.32
C LEU A 20 11.85 5.74 -9.73
N VAL A 21 12.88 4.96 -10.01
CA VAL A 21 13.01 3.59 -9.51
C VAL A 21 14.04 3.54 -8.39
N ILE A 22 13.61 3.13 -7.20
CA ILE A 22 14.45 3.05 -6.01
C ILE A 22 14.57 1.63 -5.50
N SER A 23 15.79 1.19 -5.34
CA SER A 23 16.18 -0.10 -4.79
C SER A 23 17.19 0.08 -3.65
N ALA A 24 17.53 -1.00 -2.95
CA ALA A 24 18.58 -0.98 -1.92
C ALA A 24 19.93 -0.52 -2.47
N ALA A 25 20.22 -0.80 -3.75
CA ALA A 25 21.48 -0.49 -4.37
C ALA A 25 21.67 1.03 -4.65
N ASN A 26 20.59 1.74 -5.02
CA ASN A 26 20.67 3.13 -5.43
C ASN A 26 20.09 4.14 -4.42
N ARG A 27 19.39 3.68 -3.35
CA ARG A 27 18.72 4.53 -2.37
C ARG A 27 19.61 5.69 -1.85
N LYS A 28 20.86 5.38 -1.49
CA LYS A 28 21.77 6.37 -0.91
C LYS A 28 22.13 7.47 -1.93
N HIS A 29 22.41 7.09 -3.16
CA HIS A 29 22.76 8.03 -4.22
C HIS A 29 21.57 8.87 -4.71
N MET A 30 20.36 8.31 -4.61
CA MET A 30 19.12 8.95 -5.05
C MET A 30 18.40 9.72 -3.94
N TYR A 31 18.98 9.80 -2.73
CA TYR A 31 18.34 10.44 -1.58
C TYR A 31 17.91 11.88 -1.88
N ASP A 32 18.80 12.70 -2.40
CA ASP A 32 18.51 14.11 -2.73
C ASP A 32 17.43 14.21 -3.80
N THR A 33 17.45 13.35 -4.81
CA THR A 33 16.40 13.27 -5.84
C THR A 33 15.05 12.90 -5.23
N ILE A 34 15.02 11.97 -4.28
CA ILE A 34 13.78 11.59 -3.60
C ILE A 34 13.21 12.78 -2.81
N VAL A 35 14.02 13.43 -1.98
CA VAL A 35 13.52 14.50 -1.11
C VAL A 35 13.13 15.75 -1.89
N THR A 36 13.87 16.12 -2.93
CA THR A 36 13.54 17.27 -3.77
C THR A 36 12.25 17.08 -4.57
N ASN A 37 11.91 15.85 -4.96
CA ASN A 37 10.69 15.55 -5.71
C ASN A 37 9.49 15.23 -4.80
N PHE A 38 9.69 14.58 -3.64
CA PHE A 38 8.59 13.96 -2.89
C PHE A 38 8.42 14.44 -1.45
N ASP A 39 9.39 15.17 -0.87
CA ASP A 39 9.25 15.69 0.50
C ASP A 39 8.67 17.11 0.49
N ALA A 40 7.48 17.30 1.10
CA ALA A 40 6.84 18.61 1.18
C ALA A 40 7.52 19.56 2.19
N ASN A 41 8.32 19.03 3.12
CA ASN A 41 9.07 19.83 4.10
C ASN A 41 10.42 20.32 3.53
N TRP A 42 10.82 19.86 2.32
CA TRP A 42 12.03 20.38 1.69
C TRP A 42 11.85 21.85 1.29
N ALA A 43 12.91 22.62 1.32
CA ALA A 43 12.86 24.04 0.99
C ALA A 43 12.19 24.27 -0.38
N ALA A 44 11.20 25.15 -0.42
CA ALA A 44 10.32 25.33 -1.57
C ALA A 44 11.08 25.73 -2.86
N ASP A 45 12.15 26.49 -2.71
CA ASP A 45 13.06 26.91 -3.80
C ASP A 45 13.92 25.77 -4.36
N LYS A 46 14.01 24.66 -3.62
CA LYS A 46 14.75 23.45 -4.00
C LYS A 46 13.86 22.28 -4.43
N GLN A 47 12.53 22.45 -4.33
CA GLN A 47 11.60 21.43 -4.79
C GLN A 47 11.55 21.41 -6.31
N VAL A 48 11.59 20.19 -6.87
CA VAL A 48 11.48 19.97 -8.31
C VAL A 48 10.29 19.03 -8.60
N ASN A 49 9.87 18.95 -9.87
CA ASN A 49 8.79 18.08 -10.34
C ASN A 49 9.28 17.26 -11.54
N GLU A 50 10.47 16.69 -11.40
CA GLU A 50 11.05 15.85 -12.44
C GLU A 50 10.39 14.48 -12.50
N TYR A 51 10.04 13.94 -11.33
CA TYR A 51 9.40 12.65 -11.19
C TYR A 51 8.03 12.77 -10.52
N ASN A 52 7.02 12.18 -11.14
CA ASN A 52 5.66 12.09 -10.59
C ASN A 52 5.33 10.70 -10.03
N ILE A 53 6.11 9.70 -10.40
CA ILE A 53 5.93 8.32 -9.94
C ILE A 53 7.23 7.84 -9.29
N ILE A 54 7.10 7.22 -8.13
CA ILE A 54 8.21 6.53 -7.47
C ILE A 54 7.84 5.05 -7.31
N ILE A 55 8.67 4.16 -7.84
CA ILE A 55 8.57 2.71 -7.65
C ILE A 55 9.63 2.30 -6.66
N THR A 56 9.23 1.65 -5.59
CA THR A 56 10.15 1.23 -4.54
C THR A 56 9.73 -0.10 -3.91
N THR A 57 10.67 -0.75 -3.27
CA THR A 57 10.43 -1.87 -2.36
C THR A 57 10.35 -1.37 -0.92
N GLU A 58 10.42 -2.27 0.07
CA GLU A 58 10.49 -1.93 1.50
C GLU A 58 11.63 -0.96 1.86
N VAL A 59 12.56 -0.69 0.94
CA VAL A 59 13.74 0.14 1.23
C VAL A 59 13.39 1.59 1.58
N LEU A 60 12.22 2.07 1.20
CA LEU A 60 11.70 3.40 1.56
C LEU A 60 10.61 3.35 2.65
N ALA A 61 10.37 2.19 3.26
CA ALA A 61 9.45 2.09 4.39
C ALA A 61 9.91 2.95 5.59
N GLU A 62 11.20 3.29 5.66
CA GLU A 62 11.78 4.14 6.70
C GLU A 62 12.70 5.22 6.13
N GLY A 63 12.81 6.33 6.87
CA GLY A 63 13.85 7.36 6.65
C GLY A 63 13.59 8.38 5.54
N VAL A 64 12.43 8.38 4.87
CA VAL A 64 12.05 9.40 3.88
C VAL A 64 10.59 9.80 4.03
N ASN A 65 10.26 11.00 3.60
CA ASN A 65 8.90 11.50 3.50
C ASN A 65 8.49 11.56 2.04
N LEU A 66 7.26 11.13 1.74
CA LEU A 66 6.72 11.09 0.39
C LEU A 66 5.39 11.88 0.31
N HIS A 67 5.21 12.85 1.18
CA HIS A 67 3.94 13.54 1.42
C HIS A 67 3.65 14.70 0.43
N ARG A 68 4.41 14.78 -0.67
CA ARG A 68 3.98 15.46 -1.89
C ARG A 68 3.18 14.55 -2.81
N SER A 69 3.22 13.23 -2.58
CA SER A 69 2.35 12.27 -3.26
C SER A 69 0.96 12.24 -2.61
N ASN A 70 -0.05 11.91 -3.38
CA ASN A 70 -1.42 11.74 -2.90
C ASN A 70 -2.04 10.39 -3.32
N VAL A 71 -1.30 9.57 -4.03
CA VAL A 71 -1.71 8.24 -4.45
C VAL A 71 -0.67 7.22 -4.00
N ILE A 72 -1.14 6.14 -3.40
CA ILE A 72 -0.31 5.01 -3.00
C ILE A 72 -0.89 3.76 -3.67
N ILE A 73 -0.03 3.01 -4.33
CA ILE A 73 -0.39 1.74 -4.95
C ILE A 73 0.41 0.62 -4.29
N HIS A 74 -0.29 -0.25 -3.57
CA HIS A 74 0.29 -1.46 -2.99
C HIS A 74 0.17 -2.58 -4.01
N TYR A 75 1.20 -2.73 -4.85
CA TYR A 75 1.21 -3.75 -5.89
C TYR A 75 1.28 -5.16 -5.31
N ASP A 76 1.93 -5.30 -4.18
CA ASP A 76 1.92 -6.50 -3.34
C ASP A 76 1.19 -6.22 -2.03
N THR A 77 0.21 -7.03 -1.69
CA THR A 77 -0.50 -6.91 -0.41
C THR A 77 0.44 -7.29 0.74
N PRO A 78 0.75 -6.38 1.65
CA PRO A 78 1.63 -6.72 2.77
C PRO A 78 0.90 -7.66 3.73
N TRP A 79 1.56 -8.76 4.12
CA TRP A 79 1.07 -9.73 5.10
C TRP A 79 0.88 -9.14 6.51
N ASN A 80 1.50 -7.99 6.75
CA ASN A 80 1.53 -7.33 8.05
C ASN A 80 0.90 -5.94 7.91
N SER A 81 -0.18 -5.70 8.66
CA SER A 81 -0.86 -4.41 8.73
C SER A 81 0.07 -3.27 9.18
N THR A 82 1.02 -3.54 10.08
CA THR A 82 2.02 -2.55 10.50
C THR A 82 2.85 -2.05 9.32
N LYS A 83 3.23 -2.94 8.40
CA LYS A 83 3.95 -2.54 7.18
C LYS A 83 3.09 -1.69 6.25
N LEU A 84 1.80 -2.01 6.11
CA LEU A 84 0.86 -1.21 5.36
C LEU A 84 0.77 0.20 5.95
N MET A 85 0.56 0.30 7.26
CA MET A 85 0.49 1.57 7.97
C MET A 85 1.80 2.38 7.87
N GLN A 86 2.95 1.72 7.94
CA GLN A 86 4.24 2.39 7.72
C GLN A 86 4.36 2.97 6.31
N ARG A 87 3.93 2.24 5.27
CA ARG A 87 3.93 2.72 3.89
C ARG A 87 3.00 3.93 3.74
N ILE A 88 1.78 3.84 4.24
CA ILE A 88 0.80 4.93 4.20
C ILE A 88 1.31 6.15 4.97
N GLY A 89 1.88 5.96 6.15
CA GLY A 89 2.44 7.03 6.99
C GLY A 89 3.63 7.77 6.37
N ARG A 90 4.18 7.32 5.24
CA ARG A 90 5.17 8.09 4.46
C ARG A 90 4.54 9.17 3.59
N VAL A 91 3.31 8.93 3.16
CA VAL A 91 2.53 9.85 2.32
C VAL A 91 1.53 10.64 3.15
N ASN A 92 0.75 9.96 4.00
CA ASN A 92 -0.18 10.60 4.93
C ASN A 92 0.56 11.08 6.19
N ARG A 93 1.03 12.31 6.16
CA ARG A 93 1.83 12.89 7.22
C ARG A 93 1.50 14.35 7.44
N ILE A 94 1.80 14.87 8.64
CA ILE A 94 1.69 16.31 8.92
C ILE A 94 2.54 17.08 7.89
N GLY A 95 1.89 18.03 7.21
CA GLY A 95 2.50 18.78 6.11
C GLY A 95 2.14 18.27 4.71
N THR A 96 1.34 17.20 4.58
CA THR A 96 0.75 16.77 3.31
C THR A 96 -0.06 17.92 2.71
N LYS A 97 0.22 18.25 1.44
CA LYS A 97 -0.46 19.33 0.72
C LYS A 97 -1.77 18.88 0.06
N ALA A 98 -1.97 17.59 -0.09
CA ALA A 98 -3.17 17.02 -0.68
C ALA A 98 -4.32 16.99 0.34
N SER A 99 -5.53 17.27 -0.12
CA SER A 99 -6.75 17.20 0.71
C SER A 99 -7.21 15.74 0.95
N ALA A 100 -6.78 14.82 0.12
CA ALA A 100 -7.10 13.40 0.23
C ALA A 100 -5.92 12.54 -0.25
N ILE A 101 -5.74 11.38 0.38
CA ILE A 101 -4.77 10.35 0.00
C ILE A 101 -5.56 9.14 -0.49
N TYR A 102 -5.24 8.69 -1.69
CA TYR A 102 -5.87 7.55 -2.33
C TYR A 102 -4.98 6.32 -2.18
N ASN A 103 -5.52 5.26 -1.58
CA ASN A 103 -4.84 3.99 -1.39
C ASN A 103 -5.44 2.92 -2.31
N TYR A 104 -4.61 2.36 -3.17
CA TYR A 104 -4.99 1.23 -4.02
C TYR A 104 -4.21 -0.01 -3.60
N VAL A 105 -4.91 -1.10 -3.39
CA VAL A 105 -4.33 -2.39 -3.01
C VAL A 105 -4.65 -3.41 -4.09
N PHE A 106 -3.61 -4.01 -4.66
CA PHE A 106 -3.79 -5.11 -5.60
C PHE A 106 -3.93 -6.42 -4.81
N TYR A 107 -4.99 -7.13 -5.07
CA TYR A 107 -5.24 -8.44 -4.51
C TYR A 107 -4.87 -9.53 -5.51
N PRO A 108 -4.39 -10.70 -5.05
CA PRO A 108 -4.18 -11.82 -5.93
C PRO A 108 -5.51 -12.23 -6.59
N SER A 109 -5.42 -12.78 -7.80
CA SER A 109 -6.60 -13.36 -8.46
C SER A 109 -7.20 -14.48 -7.61
N ALA A 110 -8.50 -14.80 -7.82
CA ALA A 110 -9.17 -15.88 -7.11
C ALA A 110 -8.39 -17.21 -7.16
N GLN A 111 -7.72 -17.47 -8.27
CA GLN A 111 -6.88 -18.64 -8.47
C GLN A 111 -5.59 -18.61 -7.61
N GLY A 112 -4.97 -17.44 -7.48
CA GLY A 112 -3.81 -17.25 -6.60
C GLY A 112 -4.20 -17.28 -5.12
N ASP A 113 -5.35 -16.72 -4.76
CA ASP A 113 -5.82 -16.68 -3.37
C ASP A 113 -6.19 -18.07 -2.84
N SER A 114 -6.79 -18.94 -3.69
CA SER A 114 -7.10 -20.32 -3.32
C SER A 114 -5.86 -21.13 -2.93
N GLN A 115 -4.69 -20.81 -3.52
CA GLN A 115 -3.44 -21.50 -3.20
C GLN A 115 -2.80 -21.00 -1.89
N ILE A 116 -2.94 -19.73 -1.57
CA ILE A 116 -2.20 -19.11 -0.46
C ILE A 116 -3.09 -18.55 0.66
N ARG A 117 -4.41 -18.52 0.49
CA ARG A 117 -5.35 -17.91 1.45
C ARG A 117 -4.92 -16.52 1.94
N LEU A 118 -4.29 -15.76 1.05
CA LEU A 118 -3.60 -14.50 1.36
C LEU A 118 -4.60 -13.43 1.80
N ASN A 119 -5.65 -13.26 1.03
CA ASN A 119 -6.63 -12.19 1.20
C ASN A 119 -7.30 -12.27 2.57
N LYS A 120 -7.79 -13.46 2.95
CA LYS A 120 -8.44 -13.66 4.24
C LYS A 120 -7.52 -13.33 5.42
N THR A 121 -6.25 -13.73 5.33
CA THR A 121 -5.26 -13.48 6.39
C THR A 121 -4.87 -12.00 6.46
N ALA A 122 -4.68 -11.33 5.33
CA ALA A 122 -4.36 -9.90 5.29
C ALA A 122 -5.53 -9.08 5.84
N PHE A 123 -6.76 -9.39 5.42
CA PHE A 123 -7.97 -8.73 5.87
C PHE A 123 -8.19 -8.88 7.38
N MET A 124 -8.09 -10.09 7.94
CA MET A 124 -8.22 -10.31 9.38
C MET A 124 -7.18 -9.52 10.18
N LYS A 125 -5.96 -9.39 9.68
CA LYS A 125 -4.92 -8.61 10.34
C LYS A 125 -5.18 -7.12 10.29
N ILE A 126 -5.67 -6.59 9.19
CA ILE A 126 -6.06 -5.18 9.06
C ILE A 126 -7.22 -4.87 10.01
N GLN A 127 -8.23 -5.72 10.04
CA GLN A 127 -9.37 -5.56 10.93
C GLN A 127 -8.99 -5.66 12.41
N ALA A 128 -8.12 -6.60 12.79
CA ALA A 128 -7.58 -6.70 14.14
C ALA A 128 -6.78 -5.45 14.53
N PHE A 129 -6.05 -4.86 13.60
CA PHE A 129 -5.33 -3.61 13.81
C PHE A 129 -6.29 -2.44 14.07
N HIS A 130 -7.34 -2.28 13.26
CA HIS A 130 -8.37 -1.25 13.48
C HIS A 130 -9.04 -1.41 14.84
N THR A 131 -9.38 -2.63 15.23
CA THR A 131 -9.99 -2.91 16.54
C THR A 131 -9.06 -2.58 17.70
N ALA A 132 -7.76 -2.78 17.54
CA ALA A 132 -6.77 -2.55 18.60
C ALA A 132 -6.39 -1.07 18.77
N PHE A 133 -6.40 -0.28 17.69
CA PHE A 133 -5.90 1.11 17.68
C PHE A 133 -7.01 2.17 17.56
N GLY A 134 -8.28 1.75 17.47
CA GLY A 134 -9.44 2.64 17.40
C GLY A 134 -9.72 3.21 16.01
N GLU A 135 -10.89 3.85 15.87
CA GLU A 135 -11.41 4.34 14.59
C GLU A 135 -10.58 5.49 13.98
N ASP A 136 -9.85 6.24 14.80
CA ASP A 136 -9.01 7.35 14.35
C ASP A 136 -7.86 6.93 13.43
N ASN A 137 -7.54 5.64 13.38
CA ASN A 137 -6.52 5.04 12.51
C ASN A 137 -7.12 4.21 11.36
N GLN A 138 -8.40 4.42 11.06
CA GLN A 138 -9.09 3.69 9.99
C GLN A 138 -8.49 4.05 8.62
N VAL A 139 -7.93 3.04 7.96
CA VAL A 139 -7.30 3.17 6.62
C VAL A 139 -8.31 2.87 5.52
N PHE A 140 -9.29 2.01 5.81
CA PHE A 140 -10.39 1.67 4.91
C PHE A 140 -11.72 1.96 5.61
N SER A 141 -12.69 2.47 4.88
CA SER A 141 -14.02 2.68 5.42
C SER A 141 -14.70 1.34 5.73
N THR A 142 -15.64 1.34 6.68
CA THR A 142 -16.43 0.15 7.01
C THR A 142 -17.21 -0.35 5.77
N GLU A 143 -17.62 0.56 4.89
CA GLU A 143 -18.34 0.24 3.65
C GLU A 143 -17.42 -0.46 2.64
N GLU A 144 -16.21 0.05 2.43
CA GLU A 144 -15.20 -0.59 1.57
C GLU A 144 -14.87 -2.01 2.07
N ILE A 145 -14.75 -2.18 3.38
CA ILE A 145 -14.53 -3.48 4.01
C ILE A 145 -15.71 -4.43 3.77
N LEU A 146 -16.94 -3.94 3.91
CA LEU A 146 -18.16 -4.74 3.72
C LEU A 146 -18.38 -5.10 2.24
N ASP A 147 -18.07 -4.20 1.32
CA ASP A 147 -18.22 -4.46 -0.11
C ASP A 147 -17.18 -5.47 -0.61
N GLU A 148 -15.96 -5.44 -0.09
CA GLU A 148 -14.96 -6.46 -0.36
C GLU A 148 -15.38 -7.83 0.21
N VAL A 149 -15.89 -7.88 1.43
CA VAL A 149 -16.42 -9.14 2.03
C VAL A 149 -17.55 -9.69 1.18
N LYS A 150 -18.46 -8.86 0.66
CA LYS A 150 -19.55 -9.29 -0.23
C LYS A 150 -19.03 -9.81 -1.57
N LEU A 151 -18.06 -9.14 -2.17
CA LEU A 151 -17.42 -9.59 -3.42
C LEU A 151 -16.77 -10.96 -3.26
N PHE A 152 -16.13 -11.21 -2.14
CA PHE A 152 -15.50 -12.51 -1.85
C PHE A 152 -16.51 -13.58 -1.44
N SER A 153 -17.56 -13.25 -0.70
CA SER A 153 -18.61 -14.22 -0.31
C SER A 153 -19.46 -14.69 -1.49
N GLY A 154 -19.61 -13.85 -2.52
CA GLY A 154 -20.34 -14.21 -3.75
C GLY A 154 -19.58 -15.16 -4.67
N THR A 155 -18.25 -15.29 -4.53
CA THR A 155 -17.40 -16.10 -5.41
C THR A 155 -17.06 -17.48 -4.82
N TYR A 156 -17.22 -17.66 -3.52
CA TYR A 156 -17.02 -18.93 -2.82
C TYR A 156 -18.35 -19.52 -2.38
N LYS A 157 -18.85 -20.52 -3.12
CA LYS A 157 -19.76 -21.52 -2.56
C LYS A 157 -18.93 -22.34 -1.59
N GLU A 158 -19.17 -22.12 -0.33
CA GLU A 158 -18.48 -22.64 0.83
C GLU A 158 -18.43 -24.17 0.88
N GLU A 159 -17.24 -24.70 1.11
CA GLU A 159 -17.12 -25.69 2.16
C GLU A 159 -16.95 -24.90 3.47
N GLU A 160 -18.02 -24.85 4.26
CA GLU A 160 -18.01 -24.23 5.60
C GLU A 160 -16.94 -24.91 6.46
N ASP A 161 -15.83 -24.21 6.70
CA ASP A 161 -14.81 -24.66 7.64
C ASP A 161 -15.42 -24.62 9.06
N GLU A 162 -15.83 -25.77 9.60
CA GLU A 162 -16.43 -25.92 10.94
C GLU A 162 -15.60 -25.25 12.05
N ARG A 163 -14.30 -25.05 11.83
CA ARG A 163 -13.41 -24.37 12.77
C ARG A 163 -13.74 -22.89 12.91
N LEU A 164 -14.31 -22.25 11.89
CA LEU A 164 -14.72 -20.83 11.97
C LEU A 164 -16.03 -20.66 12.75
N LYS A 165 -16.94 -21.65 12.70
CA LYS A 165 -18.13 -21.64 13.55
C LYS A 165 -17.78 -21.68 15.05
N PHE A 166 -16.73 -22.40 15.41
CA PHE A 166 -16.30 -22.50 16.81
C PHE A 166 -15.73 -21.19 17.37
N LEU A 167 -15.07 -20.38 16.56
CA LEU A 167 -14.52 -19.07 16.98
C LEU A 167 -15.60 -17.99 17.17
N TYR A 168 -16.76 -18.12 16.53
CA TYR A 168 -17.90 -17.21 16.73
C TYR A 168 -18.72 -17.53 18.01
N PHE A 169 -18.61 -18.76 18.55
CA PHE A 169 -19.35 -19.18 19.75
C PHE A 169 -18.63 -18.87 21.07
N LEU A 170 -17.40 -18.38 21.03
CA LEU A 170 -16.59 -18.06 22.22
C LEU A 170 -16.57 -16.56 22.57
N ARG A 171 -17.56 -15.79 22.12
CA ARG A 171 -17.81 -14.41 22.55
C ARG A 171 -19.05 -14.29 23.37
#